data_5fcf4a8aaeb2d0fb76bbbea550ca1e04
#
_entry.id   5fcf4a8aaeb2d0fb76bbbea550ca1e04
#
_cell.length_a   1.000
_cell.length_b   1.000
_cell.length_c   1.000
_cell.angle_alpha   90.00
_cell.angle_beta   90.00
_cell.angle_gamma   90.00
#
_symmetry.space_group_name_H-M   'P 1'
#
loop_
_entity.id
_entity.type
_entity.pdbx_description
1 polymer ?
#
loop_
_entity_poly.entity_id
_entity_poly.type
_entity_poly.pdbx_seq_one_letter_code
_entity_poly.pdbx_strand_id
1 'polypeptide(L)'
;MLINVMVTPGDVQDRDAIAPLLEIASNRFATLKKAIADGGYQGQRTADAVQQQAGIPLEIVKRSDIARGFYVLPKRWIVERTYGWLGRCRRLAKDYENLTRSHLAFVILAMIRLMLRRIVRLATAK
;
A
#
# COMPACT_ATOMS: atom_id res chain seq x y z
N MET A 1 9.83 1.22 0.13
CA MET A 1 9.49 2.66 0.13
C MET A 1 8.01 2.79 -0.18
N LEU A 2 7.27 3.64 0.50
CA LEU A 2 5.88 3.95 0.18
C LEU A 2 5.87 4.93 -1.00
N ILE A 3 5.15 4.60 -2.07
CA ILE A 3 5.05 5.43 -3.28
C ILE A 3 3.87 6.39 -3.14
N ASN A 4 2.74 5.89 -2.71
CA ASN A 4 1.52 6.64 -2.48
C ASN A 4 0.74 6.04 -1.32
N VAL A 5 -0.14 6.81 -0.72
CA VAL A 5 -1.02 6.39 0.37
C VAL A 5 -2.31 7.19 0.32
N MET A 6 -3.40 6.52 0.59
CA MET A 6 -4.72 7.11 0.75
C MET A 6 -5.32 6.61 2.06
N VAL A 7 -6.02 7.45 2.76
CA VAL A 7 -6.82 7.10 3.95
C VAL A 7 -8.27 7.39 3.60
N THR A 8 -9.10 6.38 3.68
CA THR A 8 -10.54 6.45 3.40
C THR A 8 -11.34 6.29 4.68
N PRO A 9 -12.55 6.83 4.77
CA PRO A 9 -13.50 6.53 5.83
C PRO A 9 -13.79 5.02 5.88
N GLY A 10 -14.22 4.51 7.05
CA GLY A 10 -14.41 3.07 7.27
C GLY A 10 -15.57 2.43 6.49
N ASP A 11 -16.44 3.25 5.88
CA ASP A 11 -17.52 2.82 4.98
C ASP A 11 -17.08 2.59 3.54
N VAL A 12 -15.86 3.04 3.17
CA VAL A 12 -15.28 2.83 1.85
C VAL A 12 -14.47 1.55 1.84
N GLN A 13 -14.80 0.62 0.95
CA GLN A 13 -14.06 -0.62 0.81
C GLN A 13 -12.71 -0.37 0.11
N ASP A 14 -11.66 -1.07 0.56
CA ASP A 14 -10.31 -0.96 0.00
C ASP A 14 -10.27 -1.20 -1.52
N ARG A 15 -11.12 -2.11 -2.02
CA ARG A 15 -11.23 -2.40 -3.45
C ARG A 15 -11.75 -1.22 -4.28
N ASP A 16 -12.55 -0.33 -3.69
CA ASP A 16 -13.08 0.85 -4.37
C ASP A 16 -12.06 1.99 -4.37
N ALA A 17 -11.14 1.99 -3.41
CA ALA A 17 -10.09 2.99 -3.28
C ALA A 17 -8.84 2.69 -4.14
N ILE A 18 -8.68 1.46 -4.67
CA ILE A 18 -7.44 1.07 -5.36
C ILE A 18 -7.25 1.81 -6.70
N ALA A 19 -8.32 2.02 -7.47
CA ALA A 19 -8.21 2.67 -8.77
C ALA A 19 -7.77 4.14 -8.65
N PRO A 20 -8.42 5.00 -7.84
CA PRO A 20 -7.95 6.38 -7.63
C PRO A 20 -6.57 6.45 -6.96
N LEU A 21 -6.22 5.51 -6.07
CA LEU A 21 -4.89 5.44 -5.48
C LEU A 21 -3.81 5.20 -6.55
N LEU A 22 -4.05 4.26 -7.46
CA LEU A 22 -3.12 3.91 -8.53
C LEU A 22 -3.08 4.96 -9.64
N GLU A 23 -4.18 5.65 -9.93
CA GLU A 23 -4.21 6.79 -10.85
C GLU A 23 -3.25 7.89 -10.39
N ILE A 24 -3.35 8.32 -9.13
CA ILE A 24 -2.44 9.32 -8.56
C ILE A 24 -0.98 8.82 -8.63
N ALA A 25 -0.75 7.53 -8.35
CA ALA A 25 0.58 6.95 -8.38
C ALA A 25 1.15 6.87 -9.80
N SER A 26 0.36 6.45 -10.81
CA SER A 26 0.81 6.33 -12.20
C SER A 26 1.09 7.69 -12.83
N ASN A 27 0.26 8.69 -12.54
CA ASN A 27 0.48 10.07 -12.99
C ASN A 27 1.77 10.67 -12.41
N ARG A 28 2.15 10.28 -11.19
CA ARG A 28 3.36 10.78 -10.54
C ARG A 28 4.61 10.00 -10.92
N PHE A 29 4.49 8.72 -11.23
CA PHE A 29 5.60 7.81 -11.48
C PHE A 29 5.41 7.05 -12.80
N ALA A 30 5.86 7.63 -13.90
CA ALA A 30 5.77 7.01 -15.24
C ALA A 30 6.48 5.63 -15.36
N THR A 31 7.34 5.29 -14.41
CA THR A 31 8.01 3.99 -14.32
C THR A 31 7.14 2.89 -13.71
N LEU A 32 5.96 3.23 -13.19
CA LEU A 32 5.01 2.25 -12.63
C LEU A 32 4.40 1.44 -13.78
N LYS A 33 4.72 0.15 -13.87
CA LYS A 33 4.32 -0.70 -15.00
C LYS A 33 3.16 -1.63 -14.66
N LYS A 34 2.99 -2.00 -13.40
CA LYS A 34 1.90 -2.87 -12.93
C LYS A 34 1.68 -2.73 -11.43
N ALA A 35 0.50 -3.05 -10.98
CA ALA A 35 0.17 -3.21 -9.57
C ALA A 35 -0.04 -4.70 -9.24
N ILE A 36 0.34 -5.09 -8.04
CA ILE A 36 0.15 -6.44 -7.52
C ILE A 36 -0.68 -6.32 -6.24
N ALA A 37 -1.79 -7.04 -6.18
CA ALA A 37 -2.67 -7.05 -5.01
C ALA A 37 -3.02 -8.49 -4.61
N ASP A 38 -3.57 -8.66 -3.43
CA ASP A 38 -4.05 -9.95 -2.93
C ASP A 38 -5.48 -10.28 -3.43
N GLY A 39 -5.99 -11.45 -3.02
CA GLY A 39 -7.31 -11.92 -3.42
C GLY A 39 -8.47 -11.02 -2.99
N GLY A 40 -8.30 -10.12 -2.02
CA GLY A 40 -9.32 -9.15 -1.60
C GLY A 40 -9.70 -8.15 -2.69
N TYR A 41 -8.79 -7.91 -3.63
CA TYR A 41 -8.98 -7.00 -4.77
C TYR A 41 -9.41 -7.71 -6.06
N GLN A 42 -9.77 -8.99 -5.99
CA GLN A 42 -10.19 -9.75 -7.17
C GLN A 42 -11.53 -9.25 -7.72
N GLY A 43 -11.71 -9.35 -9.04
CA GLY A 43 -12.94 -9.04 -9.75
C GLY A 43 -12.68 -8.22 -11.00
N GLN A 44 -13.46 -8.53 -12.06
CA GLN A 44 -13.32 -7.86 -13.35
C GLN A 44 -13.55 -6.35 -13.22
N ARG A 45 -14.57 -5.94 -12.46
CA ARG A 45 -14.87 -4.51 -12.22
C ARG A 45 -13.68 -3.74 -11.65
N THR A 46 -12.97 -4.32 -10.67
CA THR A 46 -11.80 -3.69 -10.04
C THR A 46 -10.64 -3.59 -11.04
N ALA A 47 -10.38 -4.67 -11.79
CA ALA A 47 -9.34 -4.68 -12.82
C ALA A 47 -9.61 -3.66 -13.93
N ASP A 48 -10.84 -3.59 -14.41
CA ASP A 48 -11.26 -2.63 -15.45
C ASP A 48 -11.15 -1.19 -14.95
N ALA A 49 -11.59 -0.90 -13.73
CA ALA A 49 -11.46 0.42 -13.13
C ALA A 49 -9.99 0.87 -13.01
N VAL A 50 -9.10 -0.02 -12.57
CA VAL A 50 -7.66 0.26 -12.49
C VAL A 50 -7.07 0.49 -13.89
N GLN A 51 -7.43 -0.35 -14.86
CA GLN A 51 -6.94 -0.20 -16.23
C GLN A 51 -7.42 1.12 -16.86
N GLN A 52 -8.69 1.51 -16.63
CA GLN A 52 -9.26 2.73 -17.20
C GLN A 52 -8.68 3.99 -16.54
N GLN A 53 -8.51 4.00 -15.22
CA GLN A 53 -8.08 5.20 -14.48
C GLN A 53 -6.56 5.34 -14.42
N ALA A 54 -5.86 4.26 -14.11
CA ALA A 54 -4.41 4.28 -13.90
C ALA A 54 -3.58 3.84 -15.11
N GLY A 55 -4.21 3.23 -16.13
CA GLY A 55 -3.52 2.77 -17.35
C GLY A 55 -2.54 1.62 -17.14
N ILE A 56 -2.60 0.93 -15.99
CA ILE A 56 -1.69 -0.16 -15.64
C ILE A 56 -2.47 -1.44 -15.28
N PRO A 57 -1.93 -2.63 -15.59
CA PRO A 57 -2.58 -3.88 -15.24
C PRO A 57 -2.52 -4.15 -13.73
N LEU A 58 -3.61 -4.69 -13.19
CA LEU A 58 -3.72 -5.20 -11.82
C LEU A 58 -3.54 -6.72 -11.82
N GLU A 59 -2.43 -7.20 -11.25
CA GLU A 59 -2.15 -8.62 -11.08
C GLU A 59 -2.60 -9.09 -9.70
N ILE A 60 -3.51 -10.06 -9.65
CA ILE A 60 -3.99 -10.64 -8.39
C ILE A 60 -3.20 -11.88 -8.04
N VAL A 61 -2.55 -11.86 -6.89
CA VAL A 61 -1.86 -13.03 -6.34
C VAL A 61 -2.82 -13.76 -5.41
N LYS A 62 -3.30 -14.92 -5.85
CA LYS A 62 -4.17 -15.79 -5.06
C LYS A 62 -3.36 -16.84 -4.32
N ARG A 63 -3.86 -17.24 -3.15
CA ARG A 63 -3.42 -18.48 -2.51
C ARG A 63 -3.96 -19.63 -3.36
N SER A 64 -3.10 -20.56 -3.76
CA SER A 64 -3.56 -21.78 -4.44
C SER A 64 -4.45 -22.56 -3.47
N ASP A 65 -5.67 -22.91 -3.88
CA ASP A 65 -6.62 -23.72 -3.11
C ASP A 65 -6.08 -25.13 -2.82
N ILE A 66 -5.05 -25.56 -3.55
CA ILE A 66 -4.37 -26.85 -3.42
C ILE A 66 -3.27 -26.82 -2.35
N ALA A 67 -2.82 -25.64 -1.94
CA ALA A 67 -1.74 -25.51 -0.96
C ALA A 67 -2.26 -25.79 0.46
N ARG A 68 -2.03 -27.01 0.96
CA ARG A 68 -2.20 -27.36 2.38
C ARG A 68 -1.02 -26.80 3.19
N GLY A 69 -1.31 -26.01 4.24
CA GLY A 69 -0.31 -25.44 5.14
C GLY A 69 0.03 -23.96 4.87
N PHE A 70 1.10 -23.49 5.51
CA PHE A 70 1.58 -22.11 5.39
C PHE A 70 2.33 -21.94 4.07
N TYR A 71 1.79 -21.12 3.15
CA TYR A 71 2.45 -20.76 1.90
C TYR A 71 2.74 -19.25 1.87
N VAL A 72 3.98 -18.89 1.67
CA VAL A 72 4.40 -17.48 1.57
C VAL A 72 4.09 -16.98 0.17
N LEU A 73 3.09 -16.11 0.04
CA LEU A 73 2.78 -15.44 -1.23
C LEU A 73 3.93 -14.49 -1.61
N PRO A 74 4.39 -14.53 -2.88
CA PRO A 74 5.43 -13.64 -3.35
C PRO A 74 5.10 -12.16 -3.05
N LYS A 75 6.07 -11.43 -2.50
CA LYS A 75 5.98 -9.98 -2.21
C LYS A 75 4.99 -9.54 -1.12
N ARG A 76 4.16 -10.43 -0.57
CA ARG A 76 3.25 -10.09 0.54
C ARG A 76 3.99 -9.56 1.77
N TRP A 77 5.17 -10.09 2.07
CA TRP A 77 6.03 -9.63 3.15
C TRP A 77 6.37 -8.12 3.09
N ILE A 78 6.34 -7.50 1.88
CA ILE A 78 6.60 -6.07 1.71
C ILE A 78 5.48 -5.25 2.35
N VAL A 79 4.24 -5.65 2.15
CA VAL A 79 3.06 -5.02 2.73
C VAL A 79 3.06 -5.21 4.25
N GLU A 80 3.22 -6.44 4.73
CA GLU A 80 3.28 -6.78 6.15
C GLU A 80 4.39 -6.02 6.88
N ARG A 81 5.57 -5.92 6.27
CA ARG A 81 6.69 -5.13 6.80
C ARG A 81 6.34 -3.64 6.90
N THR A 82 5.65 -3.10 5.90
CA THR A 82 5.27 -1.68 5.88
C THR A 82 4.29 -1.38 6.99
N TYR A 83 3.26 -2.20 7.16
CA TYR A 83 2.33 -2.09 8.29
C TYR A 83 3.02 -2.30 9.64
N GLY A 84 3.95 -3.26 9.75
CA GLY A 84 4.75 -3.45 10.96
C GLY A 84 5.60 -2.23 11.32
N TRP A 85 6.08 -1.46 10.36
CA TRP A 85 6.77 -0.19 10.62
C TRP A 85 5.83 0.91 11.08
N LEU A 86 4.65 1.04 10.44
CA LEU A 86 3.64 2.02 10.81
C LEU A 86 3.08 1.74 12.21
N GLY A 87 2.80 0.49 12.54
CA GLY A 87 2.30 0.07 13.87
C GLY A 87 3.26 0.34 15.03
N ARG A 88 4.57 0.52 14.75
CA ARG A 88 5.55 0.98 15.77
C ARG A 88 5.44 2.48 16.08
N CYS A 89 4.70 3.23 15.30
CA CYS A 89 4.40 4.63 15.57
C CYS A 89 3.16 4.69 16.45
N ARG A 90 3.33 5.12 17.73
CA ARG A 90 2.24 5.15 18.73
C ARG A 90 0.94 5.76 18.20
N ARG A 91 1.05 6.81 17.40
CA ARG A 91 -0.09 7.54 16.83
C ARG A 91 -0.82 6.74 15.72
N LEU A 92 -0.17 5.74 15.14
CA LEU A 92 -0.72 4.87 14.08
C LEU A 92 -1.04 3.45 14.58
N ALA A 93 -0.84 3.18 15.88
CA ALA A 93 -1.15 1.88 16.47
C ALA A 93 -2.67 1.64 16.62
N LYS A 94 -3.43 2.72 16.69
CA LYS A 94 -4.90 2.76 16.66
C LYS A 94 -5.34 3.99 15.87
N ASP A 95 -6.58 3.99 15.42
CA ASP A 95 -7.19 5.17 14.83
C ASP A 95 -7.62 6.14 15.94
N TYR A 96 -6.87 7.23 16.07
CA TYR A 96 -7.13 8.31 17.03
C TYR A 96 -7.62 9.59 16.36
N GLU A 97 -7.63 9.60 15.02
CA GLU A 97 -7.87 10.83 14.27
C GLU A 97 -9.29 10.87 13.72
N ASN A 98 -10.01 11.92 14.03
CA ASN A 98 -11.37 12.15 13.52
C ASN A 98 -11.38 12.58 12.03
N LEU A 99 -10.23 13.00 11.50
CA LEU A 99 -10.11 13.47 10.13
C LEU A 99 -9.10 12.62 9.36
N THR A 100 -9.52 12.08 8.21
CA THR A 100 -8.66 11.28 7.33
C THR A 100 -7.39 12.01 6.90
N ARG A 101 -7.45 13.35 6.70
CA ARG A 101 -6.30 14.18 6.39
C ARG A 101 -5.25 14.22 7.51
N SER A 102 -5.70 14.19 8.78
CA SER A 102 -4.78 14.15 9.92
C SER A 102 -4.11 12.79 10.02
N HIS A 103 -4.88 11.71 9.84
CA HIS A 103 -4.34 10.36 9.79
C HIS A 103 -3.30 10.22 8.66
N LEU A 104 -3.63 10.68 7.46
CA LEU A 104 -2.72 10.71 6.30
C LEU A 104 -1.41 11.46 6.63
N ALA A 105 -1.50 12.63 7.28
CA ALA A 105 -0.32 13.40 7.66
C ALA A 105 0.60 12.60 8.61
N PHE A 106 0.04 11.88 9.60
CA PHE A 106 0.83 11.03 10.49
C PHE A 106 1.48 9.84 9.77
N VAL A 107 0.80 9.22 8.79
CA VAL A 107 1.40 8.18 7.95
C VAL A 107 2.60 8.74 7.18
N ILE A 108 2.45 9.90 6.56
CA ILE A 108 3.54 10.56 5.80
C ILE A 108 4.71 10.88 6.72
N LEU A 109 4.47 11.47 7.90
CA LEU A 109 5.51 11.79 8.90
C LEU A 109 6.25 10.54 9.36
N ALA A 110 5.53 9.43 9.61
CA ALA A 110 6.14 8.16 9.97
C ALA A 110 7.06 7.63 8.86
N MET A 111 6.64 7.74 7.61
CA MET A 111 7.45 7.32 6.46
C MET A 111 8.67 8.22 6.24
N ILE A 112 8.55 9.53 6.40
CA ILE A 112 9.68 10.47 6.35
C ILE A 112 10.71 10.08 7.42
N ARG A 113 10.29 9.85 8.65
CA ARG A 113 11.18 9.40 9.73
C ARG A 113 11.93 8.11 9.38
N LEU A 114 11.24 7.13 8.79
CA LEU A 114 11.86 5.87 8.37
C LEU A 114 12.89 6.08 7.25
N MET A 115 12.58 6.94 6.28
CA MET A 115 13.49 7.26 5.19
C MET A 115 14.74 7.99 5.70
N LEU A 116 14.58 8.97 6.56
CA LEU A 116 15.72 9.71 7.18
C LEU A 116 16.64 8.75 7.95
N ARG A 117 16.10 7.86 8.77
CA ARG A 117 16.87 6.83 9.47
C ARG A 117 17.64 5.92 8.51
N ARG A 118 17.05 5.57 7.38
CA ARG A 118 17.71 4.75 6.36
C ARG A 118 18.86 5.50 5.71
N ILE A 119 18.66 6.77 5.36
CA ILE A 119 19.71 7.63 4.78
C ILE A 119 20.89 7.75 5.74
N VAL A 120 20.63 8.07 7.02
CA VAL A 120 21.68 8.16 8.04
C VAL A 120 22.46 6.86 8.14
N ARG A 121 21.78 5.71 8.24
CA ARG A 121 22.46 4.41 8.30
C ARG A 121 23.35 4.14 7.09
N LEU A 122 22.90 4.50 5.89
CA LEU A 122 23.69 4.33 4.67
C LEU A 122 24.90 5.28 4.63
N ALA A 123 24.77 6.47 5.18
CA ALA A 123 25.86 7.44 5.28
C ALA A 123 26.92 7.07 6.35
N THR A 124 26.48 6.39 7.43
CA THR A 124 27.38 5.97 8.54
C THR A 124 27.98 4.58 8.37
N ALA A 125 27.53 3.80 7.38
CA ALA A 125 28.00 2.45 7.06
C ALA A 125 29.26 2.45 6.15
N LYS A 126 29.92 3.59 5.97
CA LYS A 126 31.25 3.73 5.38
C LYS A 126 32.26 3.79 6.50
#